data_669015128817441ce5052ff3f336ca37
#
_entry.id   669015128817441ce5052ff3f336ca37
#
_cell.length_a   1.000
_cell.length_b   1.000
_cell.length_c   1.000
_cell.angle_alpha   90.00
_cell.angle_beta   90.00
_cell.angle_gamma   90.00
#
_symmetry.space_group_name_H-M   'P 1'
#
loop_
_entity.id
_entity.type
_entity.pdbx_description
1 polymer ?
#
loop_
_entity_poly.entity_id
_entity_poly.type
_entity_poly.pdbx_seq_one_letter_code
_entity_poly.pdbx_strand_id
1 'polypeptide(L)'
;MRILFDKNVPYPLLRYLAKHDVRTAEELGWARLVNGDLLRAAEEAGFGVMVTADQSLEYQQNLKGRKLALVVLSTNRIGVLEKHPDRLVAAVDAAQEGGYEFVRYELPPKRKPGCLG
;
A
#
# COMPACT_ATOMS: atom_id res chain seq x y z
N MET A 1 3.63 6.87 -13.59
CA MET A 1 3.92 7.15 -12.17
C MET A 1 4.70 5.98 -11.58
N ARG A 2 5.66 6.27 -10.75
CA ARG A 2 6.42 5.22 -10.06
C ARG A 2 5.78 4.92 -8.72
N ILE A 3 5.47 3.66 -8.48
CA ILE A 3 4.76 3.19 -7.29
C ILE A 3 5.63 2.18 -6.56
N LEU A 4 5.78 2.36 -5.25
CA LEU A 4 6.50 1.42 -4.40
C LEU A 4 5.50 0.59 -3.59
N PHE A 5 5.66 -0.74 -3.65
CA PHE A 5 4.93 -1.65 -2.77
C PHE A 5 5.80 -1.99 -1.57
N ASP A 6 5.29 -1.71 -0.37
CA ASP A 6 5.93 -2.16 0.86
C ASP A 6 5.90 -3.69 0.93
N LYS A 7 6.79 -4.27 1.73
CA LYS A 7 6.95 -5.73 1.83
C LYS A 7 5.70 -6.49 2.23
N ASN A 8 4.75 -5.82 2.90
CA ASN A 8 3.50 -6.45 3.35
C ASN A 8 2.37 -6.40 2.32
N VAL A 9 2.61 -5.79 1.16
CA VAL A 9 1.61 -5.72 0.10
C VAL A 9 1.76 -6.95 -0.81
N PRO A 10 0.68 -7.72 -1.04
CA PRO A 10 0.78 -8.93 -1.87
C PRO A 10 1.23 -8.62 -3.29
N TYR A 11 2.27 -9.32 -3.71
CA TYR A 11 2.90 -9.13 -5.03
C TYR A 11 1.91 -9.24 -6.20
N PRO A 12 0.95 -10.19 -6.22
CA PRO A 12 0.04 -10.32 -7.37
C PRO A 12 -0.79 -9.08 -7.67
N LEU A 13 -0.90 -8.13 -6.73
CA LEU A 13 -1.62 -6.88 -6.99
C LEU A 13 -0.95 -6.01 -8.05
N LEU A 14 0.31 -6.27 -8.40
CA LEU A 14 1.00 -5.55 -9.46
C LEU A 14 0.24 -5.54 -10.77
N ARG A 15 -0.44 -6.64 -11.09
CA ARG A 15 -1.15 -6.76 -12.36
C ARG A 15 -2.26 -5.76 -12.57
N TYR A 16 -2.81 -5.20 -11.48
CA TYR A 16 -3.88 -4.20 -11.56
C TYR A 16 -3.33 -2.80 -11.80
N LEU A 17 -2.02 -2.63 -11.68
CA LEU A 17 -1.35 -1.33 -11.84
C LEU A 17 -0.36 -1.36 -13.00
N ALA A 18 -0.65 -2.13 -14.04
CA ALA A 18 0.25 -2.33 -15.18
C ALA A 18 0.56 -1.05 -15.95
N LYS A 19 -0.26 -0.01 -15.81
CA LYS A 19 -0.01 1.30 -16.42
C LYS A 19 1.14 2.06 -15.76
N HIS A 20 1.56 1.63 -14.59
CA HIS A 20 2.55 2.32 -13.77
C HIS A 20 3.82 1.49 -13.65
N ASP A 21 4.92 2.15 -13.32
CA ASP A 21 6.16 1.47 -12.97
C ASP A 21 6.11 1.09 -11.49
N VAL A 22 5.76 -0.16 -11.20
CA VAL A 22 5.62 -0.64 -9.82
C VAL A 22 6.83 -1.45 -9.43
N ARG A 23 7.42 -1.09 -8.29
CA ARG A 23 8.56 -1.79 -7.72
C ARG A 23 8.22 -2.23 -6.30
N THR A 24 8.85 -3.31 -5.84
CA THR A 24 8.66 -3.76 -4.47
C THR A 24 9.86 -3.40 -3.63
N ALA A 25 9.64 -3.19 -2.33
CA ALA A 25 10.73 -2.91 -1.41
C ALA A 25 11.75 -4.05 -1.37
N GLU A 26 11.27 -5.30 -1.53
CA GLU A 26 12.16 -6.45 -1.54
C GLU A 26 13.12 -6.44 -2.72
N GLU A 27 12.63 -6.16 -3.93
CA GLU A 27 13.50 -6.14 -5.11
C GLU A 27 14.53 -5.01 -5.08
N LEU A 28 14.23 -3.95 -4.34
CA LEU A 28 15.15 -2.81 -4.20
C LEU A 28 16.12 -2.98 -3.03
N GLY A 29 16.03 -4.08 -2.29
CA GLY A 29 16.87 -4.31 -1.14
C GLY A 29 16.47 -3.50 0.09
N TRP A 30 15.24 -3.02 0.15
CA TRP A 30 14.74 -2.14 1.21
C TRP A 30 13.85 -2.85 2.22
N ALA A 31 13.85 -4.18 2.23
CA ALA A 31 12.93 -4.95 3.10
C ALA A 31 13.13 -4.65 4.60
N ARG A 32 14.30 -4.17 5.00
CA ARG A 32 14.59 -3.83 6.39
C ARG A 32 14.30 -2.37 6.73
N LEU A 33 14.07 -1.53 5.73
CA LEU A 33 13.72 -0.14 5.97
C LEU A 33 12.28 -0.05 6.43
N VAL A 34 12.03 0.80 7.42
CA VAL A 34 10.69 0.99 7.97
C VAL A 34 10.42 2.47 8.20
N ASN A 35 9.14 2.82 8.27
CA ASN A 35 8.67 4.16 8.64
C ASN A 35 9.38 5.27 7.85
N GLY A 36 9.94 6.26 8.54
CA GLY A 36 10.57 7.42 7.90
C GLY A 36 11.72 7.07 6.98
N ASP A 37 12.50 6.04 7.30
CA ASP A 37 13.62 5.62 6.46
C ASP A 37 13.14 5.08 5.12
N LEU A 38 12.07 4.29 5.12
CA LEU A 38 11.49 3.78 3.88
C LEU A 38 10.87 4.91 3.06
N LEU A 39 10.14 5.82 3.70
CA LEU A 39 9.54 6.96 3.01
C LEU A 39 10.61 7.84 2.37
N ARG A 40 11.72 8.08 3.08
CA ARG A 40 12.82 8.87 2.55
C ARG A 40 13.46 8.19 1.34
N ALA A 41 13.75 6.89 1.45
CA ALA A 41 14.34 6.14 0.34
C ALA A 41 13.44 6.18 -0.89
N ALA A 42 12.13 6.01 -0.70
CA ALA A 42 11.15 6.07 -1.78
C ALA A 42 11.13 7.45 -2.45
N GLU A 43 11.11 8.50 -1.65
CA GLU A 43 11.10 9.87 -2.18
C GLU A 43 12.38 10.17 -2.95
N GLU A 44 13.54 9.82 -2.39
CA GLU A 44 14.83 10.05 -3.05
C GLU A 44 14.97 9.26 -4.35
N ALA A 45 14.35 8.09 -4.44
CA ALA A 45 14.38 7.28 -5.65
C ALA A 45 13.35 7.70 -6.69
N GLY A 46 12.57 8.75 -6.41
CA GLY A 46 11.62 9.30 -7.38
C GLY A 46 10.27 8.63 -7.42
N PHE A 47 9.91 7.86 -6.38
CA PHE A 47 8.57 7.30 -6.29
C PHE A 47 7.55 8.38 -5.96
N GLY A 48 6.39 8.34 -6.63
CA GLY A 48 5.31 9.27 -6.36
C GLY A 48 4.34 8.77 -5.31
N VAL A 49 4.17 7.44 -5.22
CA VAL A 49 3.22 6.80 -4.30
C VAL A 49 3.87 5.59 -3.66
N MET A 50 3.63 5.39 -2.37
CA MET A 50 3.94 4.14 -1.69
C MET A 50 2.63 3.50 -1.24
N VAL A 51 2.48 2.20 -1.51
CA VAL A 51 1.35 1.40 -1.04
C VAL A 51 1.84 0.50 0.09
N THR A 52 1.15 0.51 1.20
CA THR A 52 1.48 -0.31 2.36
C THR A 52 0.20 -0.83 3.02
N ALA A 53 0.31 -1.94 3.72
CA ALA A 53 -0.75 -2.43 4.60
C ALA A 53 -0.44 -2.15 6.08
N ASP A 54 0.64 -1.43 6.35
CA ASP A 54 1.00 -1.02 7.71
C ASP A 54 0.20 0.22 8.09
N GLN A 55 -0.68 0.06 9.08
CA GLN A 55 -1.59 1.11 9.54
C GLN A 55 -1.00 1.92 10.70
N SER A 56 0.31 1.84 10.93
CA SER A 56 0.93 2.54 12.04
C SER A 56 0.85 4.06 11.85
N LEU A 57 0.65 4.78 12.95
CA LEU A 57 0.64 6.23 12.96
C LEU A 57 1.99 6.84 12.59
N GLU A 58 3.06 6.05 12.74
CA GLU A 58 4.41 6.53 12.41
C GLU A 58 4.56 6.87 10.94
N TYR A 59 3.94 6.08 10.04
CA TYR A 59 3.94 6.41 8.63
C TYR A 59 3.23 7.73 8.37
N GLN A 60 2.09 7.92 9.00
CA GLN A 60 1.31 9.15 8.84
C GLN A 60 2.09 10.37 9.33
N GLN A 61 2.74 10.24 10.48
CA GLN A 61 3.54 11.32 11.06
C GLN A 61 4.77 11.64 10.21
N ASN A 62 5.43 10.62 9.67
CA ASN A 62 6.62 10.80 8.86
C ASN A 62 6.33 11.28 7.44
N LEU A 63 5.08 11.29 7.03
CA LEU A 63 4.67 11.76 5.72
C LEU A 63 4.70 13.29 5.61
N LYS A 64 4.58 13.99 6.72
CA LYS A 64 4.51 15.44 6.71
C LYS A 64 5.71 16.08 6.02
N GLY A 65 5.44 17.01 5.12
CA GLY A 65 6.49 17.73 4.40
C GLY A 65 7.13 16.95 3.26
N ARG A 66 6.64 15.74 2.97
CA ARG A 66 7.14 14.95 1.86
C ARG A 66 6.26 15.12 0.63
N LYS A 67 6.87 14.93 -0.53
CA LYS A 67 6.14 14.92 -1.80
C LYS A 67 5.51 13.56 -2.08
N LEU A 68 6.01 12.50 -1.48
CA LEU A 68 5.50 11.15 -1.63
C LEU A 68 4.07 11.06 -1.11
N ALA A 69 3.18 10.43 -1.87
CA ALA A 69 1.84 10.09 -1.41
C ALA A 69 1.85 8.70 -0.78
N LEU A 70 0.99 8.48 0.20
CA LEU A 70 0.89 7.21 0.89
C LEU A 70 -0.53 6.64 0.74
N VAL A 71 -0.61 5.39 0.27
CA VAL A 71 -1.85 4.65 0.19
C VAL A 71 -1.76 3.48 1.18
N VAL A 72 -2.65 3.46 2.16
CA VAL A 72 -2.67 2.44 3.20
C VAL A 72 -3.87 1.53 3.01
N LEU A 73 -3.60 0.23 2.88
CA LEU A 73 -4.64 -0.78 2.72
C LEU A 73 -5.04 -1.30 4.12
N SER A 74 -6.34 -1.48 4.32
CA SER A 74 -6.85 -1.95 5.62
C SER A 74 -6.54 -3.43 5.89
N THR A 75 -6.06 -4.14 4.87
CA THR A 75 -5.73 -5.56 4.99
C THR A 75 -4.64 -5.90 3.97
N ASN A 76 -3.90 -6.98 4.21
CA ASN A 76 -2.98 -7.56 3.24
C ASN A 76 -3.44 -8.93 2.74
N ARG A 77 -4.69 -9.29 2.99
CA ARG A 77 -5.25 -10.58 2.55
C ARG A 77 -5.55 -10.50 1.06
N ILE A 78 -4.78 -11.24 0.25
CA ILE A 78 -4.90 -11.19 -1.20
C ILE A 78 -6.30 -11.55 -1.68
N GLY A 79 -6.94 -12.54 -1.05
CA GLY A 79 -8.30 -12.92 -1.44
C GLY A 79 -9.33 -11.83 -1.25
N VAL A 80 -9.13 -10.94 -0.29
CA VAL A 80 -9.99 -9.77 -0.07
C VAL A 80 -9.66 -8.67 -1.06
N LEU A 81 -8.38 -8.39 -1.23
CA LEU A 81 -7.91 -7.31 -2.11
C LEU A 81 -8.31 -7.55 -3.56
N GLU A 82 -8.22 -8.80 -4.02
CA GLU A 82 -8.52 -9.14 -5.40
C GLU A 82 -10.03 -9.13 -5.73
N LYS A 83 -10.88 -9.06 -4.74
CA LYS A 83 -12.32 -8.88 -4.99
C LYS A 83 -12.67 -7.46 -5.40
N HIS A 84 -11.84 -6.49 -5.01
CA HIS A 84 -12.09 -5.08 -5.27
C HIS A 84 -10.79 -4.38 -5.74
N PRO A 85 -10.21 -4.84 -6.87
CA PRO A 85 -8.97 -4.21 -7.35
C PRO A 85 -9.16 -2.76 -7.75
N ASP A 86 -10.38 -2.38 -8.12
CA ASP A 86 -10.74 -1.01 -8.45
C ASP A 86 -10.49 -0.02 -7.31
N ARG A 87 -10.59 -0.47 -6.07
CA ARG A 87 -10.34 0.40 -4.90
C ARG A 87 -8.88 0.82 -4.83
N LEU A 88 -7.96 -0.12 -5.09
CA LEU A 88 -6.53 0.19 -5.11
C LEU A 88 -6.21 1.12 -6.28
N VAL A 89 -6.72 0.81 -7.46
CA VAL A 89 -6.48 1.62 -8.65
C VAL A 89 -6.98 3.04 -8.44
N ALA A 90 -8.20 3.19 -7.92
CA ALA A 90 -8.79 4.51 -7.67
C ALA A 90 -7.95 5.31 -6.66
N ALA A 91 -7.47 4.67 -5.59
CA ALA A 91 -6.67 5.36 -4.59
C ALA A 91 -5.33 5.84 -5.16
N VAL A 92 -4.68 5.01 -5.97
CA VAL A 92 -3.43 5.39 -6.62
C VAL A 92 -3.66 6.52 -7.61
N ASP A 93 -4.72 6.45 -8.41
CA ASP A 93 -5.03 7.48 -9.41
C ASP A 93 -5.42 8.81 -8.74
N ALA A 94 -6.01 8.77 -7.56
CA ALA A 94 -6.40 9.96 -6.82
C ALA A 94 -5.28 10.53 -5.95
N ALA A 95 -4.15 9.83 -5.84
CA ALA A 95 -3.05 10.24 -4.97
C ALA A 95 -2.44 11.57 -5.41
N GLN A 96 -2.22 12.45 -4.44
CA GLN A 96 -1.61 13.75 -4.66
C GLN A 96 -0.35 13.89 -3.80
N GLU A 97 0.56 14.78 -4.19
CA GLU A 97 1.79 15.00 -3.44
C GLU A 97 1.50 15.21 -1.95
N GLY A 98 2.19 14.42 -1.12
CA GLY A 98 2.04 14.50 0.34
C GLY A 98 0.72 13.98 0.86
N GLY A 99 -0.13 13.41 -0.01
CA GLY A 99 -1.45 12.94 0.36
C GLY A 99 -1.43 11.61 1.09
N TYR A 100 -2.50 11.37 1.83
CA TYR A 100 -2.71 10.12 2.57
C TYR A 100 -4.09 9.57 2.21
N GLU A 101 -4.13 8.36 1.67
CA GLU A 101 -5.37 7.66 1.34
C GLU A 101 -5.44 6.36 2.11
N PHE A 102 -6.52 6.17 2.85
CA PHE A 102 -6.79 4.91 3.54
C PHE A 102 -7.85 4.15 2.75
N VAL A 103 -7.50 2.94 2.28
CA VAL A 103 -8.40 2.10 1.49
C VAL A 103 -8.98 1.03 2.40
N ARG A 104 -10.25 1.14 2.68
CA ARG A 104 -10.94 0.21 3.56
C ARG A 104 -11.55 -0.94 2.76
N TYR A 105 -11.31 -2.15 3.24
CA TYR A 105 -11.89 -3.37 2.69
C TYR A 105 -12.72 -4.05 3.76
N GLU A 106 -13.88 -4.57 3.38
CA GLU A 106 -14.69 -5.37 4.27
C GLU A 106 -14.17 -6.80 4.31
N LEU A 107 -13.85 -7.28 5.52
CA LEU A 107 -13.40 -8.66 5.69
C LEU A 107 -14.62 -9.58 5.77
N PRO A 108 -14.49 -10.84 5.28
CA PRO A 108 -15.58 -11.79 5.42
C PRO A 108 -15.89 -12.03 6.89
N PRO A 109 -17.16 -12.26 7.26
CA PRO A 109 -17.52 -12.50 8.66
C PRO A 109 -16.83 -13.75 9.18
N LYS A 110 -16.42 -13.71 10.46
CA LYS A 110 -15.85 -14.87 11.11
C LYS A 110 -16.92 -15.94 11.28
N ARG A 111 -16.53 -17.20 11.04
CA ARG A 111 -17.40 -18.32 11.36
C ARG A 111 -17.64 -18.36 12.86
N LYS A 112 -18.89 -18.50 13.25
CA LYS A 112 -19.23 -18.69 14.65
C LYS A 112 -18.90 -20.13 15.05
N PRO A 113 -18.40 -20.35 16.28
CA PRO A 113 -18.22 -21.71 16.79
C PRO A 113 -19.54 -22.49 16.70
N GLY A 114 -19.47 -23.74 16.24
CA GLY A 114 -20.67 -24.57 16.07
C GLY A 114 -21.48 -24.30 14.83
N CYS A 115 -21.12 -23.31 14.04
CA CYS A 115 -21.75 -23.02 12.77
C CYS A 115 -21.06 -23.83 11.67
N LEU A 116 -21.79 -24.71 11.01
CA LEU A 116 -21.26 -25.57 9.95
C LEU A 116 -21.42 -24.96 8.57
N GLY A 117 -21.87 -23.75 8.51
CA GLY A 117 -22.03 -23.04 7.28
C GLY A 117 -20.74 -22.71 6.57
#